data_071c6e215e1666eb6358260ced8a0b5f
#
_entry.id   071c6e215e1666eb6358260ced8a0b5f
#
_cell.length_a   1.000
_cell.length_b   1.000
_cell.length_c   1.000
_cell.angle_alpha   90.00
_cell.angle_beta   90.00
_cell.angle_gamma   90.00
#
_symmetry.space_group_name_H-M   'P 1'
#
loop_
_entity.id
_entity.type
_entity.pdbx_description
1 polymer ?
#
loop_
_entity_poly.entity_id
_entity_poly.type
_entity_poly.pdbx_seq_one_letter_code
_entity_poly.pdbx_strand_id
1 'polypeptide(L)'
;MGVHLGLIAVVSSRDELASVMAHELSHVTQRHIARMQDQQGRTTPFLIAGMILGVLAASRSPDAAGAVMMGGTAGTVQGQLNFSRDMEREADRLGFNVHAQAGFDSQGFVGMFQKLQQASRLNDNGNYPYLRSHPLTTERIGDMQSRLGLGKTFAPVETSIEHAMMAARARALMSPYVDDMQKLTDVLEKDFSPELPLAKRASMLYAGVMAYTQQRRAAQARQTINQLLQLVREDPAGLRAAQWLAADTERRLNNPTQCLQTLGAKVVDRARVVLQTQCRLDAKQAALAAQASDAMQLWLAQHPRDAIAWDLSSQALLQTGDRLRAMRADAEFHVVRWDEVGAIDRLRAAQELAKQLSKDGKLDRAGNMEASIIDSRLRSLERLRRELLQPY
;
A
#
# COMPACT_ATOMS: atom_id res chain seq x y z
N MET A 1 -0.59 4.53 6.15
CA MET A 1 -1.76 4.14 5.36
C MET A 1 -1.30 3.19 4.27
N GLY A 2 -1.93 2.03 4.11
CA GLY A 2 -1.65 1.06 3.05
C GLY A 2 -2.78 1.08 2.02
N VAL A 3 -2.45 0.90 0.73
CA VAL A 3 -3.42 0.80 -0.36
C VAL A 3 -3.29 -0.58 -1.00
N HIS A 4 -4.39 -1.31 -1.08
CA HIS A 4 -4.43 -2.60 -1.75
C HIS A 4 -4.29 -2.44 -3.27
N LEU A 5 -3.51 -3.32 -3.90
CA LEU A 5 -3.38 -3.36 -5.36
C LEU A 5 -4.73 -3.52 -6.07
N GLY A 6 -5.65 -4.29 -5.47
CA GLY A 6 -7.02 -4.45 -5.99
C GLY A 6 -7.78 -3.13 -6.13
N LEU A 7 -7.60 -2.19 -5.21
CA LEU A 7 -8.19 -0.86 -5.36
C LEU A 7 -7.64 -0.14 -6.59
N ILE A 8 -6.31 -0.10 -6.75
CA ILE A 8 -5.66 0.52 -7.92
C ILE A 8 -6.09 -0.16 -9.23
N ALA A 9 -6.32 -1.48 -9.20
CA ALA A 9 -6.75 -2.25 -10.37
C ALA A 9 -8.20 -1.95 -10.80
N VAL A 10 -9.08 -1.52 -9.88
CA VAL A 10 -10.52 -1.32 -10.09
C VAL A 10 -10.88 0.13 -10.38
N VAL A 11 -10.25 1.08 -9.70
CA VAL A 11 -10.53 2.52 -9.91
C VAL A 11 -10.16 2.95 -11.33
N SER A 12 -10.91 3.88 -11.91
CA SER A 12 -10.69 4.39 -13.28
C SER A 12 -10.04 5.77 -13.29
N SER A 13 -10.03 6.47 -12.16
CA SER A 13 -9.46 7.80 -12.07
C SER A 13 -8.76 8.04 -10.73
N ARG A 14 -7.95 9.08 -10.69
CA ARG A 14 -7.33 9.59 -9.46
C ARG A 14 -8.39 10.06 -8.46
N ASP A 15 -9.51 10.59 -8.97
CA ASP A 15 -10.59 11.13 -8.14
C ASP A 15 -11.34 10.00 -7.41
N GLU A 16 -11.57 8.87 -8.10
CA GLU A 16 -12.10 7.66 -7.45
C GLU A 16 -11.13 7.11 -6.39
N LEU A 17 -9.82 7.08 -6.67
CA LEU A 17 -8.83 6.65 -5.67
C LEU A 17 -8.81 7.60 -4.48
N ALA A 18 -8.82 8.91 -4.73
CA ALA A 18 -8.84 9.93 -3.70
C ALA A 18 -10.09 9.85 -2.83
N SER A 19 -11.26 9.45 -3.39
CA SER A 19 -12.49 9.29 -2.64
C SER A 19 -12.37 8.21 -1.56
N VAL A 20 -11.80 7.07 -1.89
CA VAL A 20 -11.54 6.00 -0.92
C VAL A 20 -10.54 6.47 0.14
N MET A 21 -9.46 7.15 -0.28
CA MET A 21 -8.47 7.66 0.67
C MET A 21 -9.07 8.71 1.63
N ALA A 22 -9.96 9.58 1.15
CA ALA A 22 -10.65 10.59 1.96
C ALA A 22 -11.63 9.93 2.95
N HIS A 23 -12.34 8.88 2.53
CA HIS A 23 -13.19 8.06 3.38
C HIS A 23 -12.37 7.41 4.52
N GLU A 24 -11.29 6.71 4.19
CA GLU A 24 -10.42 6.07 5.19
C GLU A 24 -9.75 7.10 6.14
N LEU A 25 -9.33 8.24 5.60
CA LEU A 25 -8.79 9.34 6.42
C LEU A 25 -9.83 9.84 7.43
N SER A 26 -11.09 9.89 7.03
CA SER A 26 -12.19 10.28 7.92
C SER A 26 -12.38 9.29 9.06
N HIS A 27 -12.26 7.98 8.81
CA HIS A 27 -12.27 6.96 9.86
C HIS A 27 -11.16 7.19 10.90
N VAL A 28 -9.96 7.54 10.45
CA VAL A 28 -8.81 7.82 11.33
C VAL A 28 -9.01 9.10 12.12
N THR A 29 -9.39 10.20 11.46
CA THR A 29 -9.54 11.52 12.09
C THR A 29 -10.69 11.56 13.09
N GLN A 30 -11.77 10.81 12.83
CA GLN A 30 -12.90 10.65 13.74
C GLN A 30 -12.68 9.57 14.81
N ARG A 31 -11.51 8.90 14.81
CA ARG A 31 -11.14 7.84 15.76
C ARG A 31 -12.18 6.70 15.84
N HIS A 32 -12.75 6.30 14.70
CA HIS A 32 -13.84 5.32 14.64
C HIS A 32 -13.48 3.99 15.29
N ILE A 33 -12.23 3.52 15.13
CA ILE A 33 -11.76 2.27 15.77
C ILE A 33 -11.78 2.40 17.30
N ALA A 34 -11.27 3.51 17.85
CA ALA A 34 -11.27 3.72 19.30
C ALA A 34 -12.69 3.87 19.85
N ARG A 35 -13.58 4.57 19.14
CA ARG A 35 -15.01 4.70 19.51
C ARG A 35 -15.73 3.36 19.46
N MET A 36 -15.39 2.49 18.50
CA MET A 36 -15.96 1.15 18.41
C MET A 36 -15.50 0.25 19.56
N GLN A 37 -14.22 0.32 19.95
CA GLN A 37 -13.70 -0.40 21.11
C GLN A 37 -14.34 0.07 22.42
N ASP A 38 -14.50 1.38 22.61
CA ASP A 38 -15.18 1.96 23.77
C ASP A 38 -16.65 1.48 23.84
N GLN A 39 -17.36 1.50 22.70
CA GLN A 39 -18.72 0.99 22.63
C GLN A 39 -18.82 -0.50 22.97
N GLN A 40 -17.89 -1.32 22.48
CA GLN A 40 -17.83 -2.74 22.85
C GLN A 40 -17.59 -2.93 24.35
N GLY A 41 -16.68 -2.15 24.95
CA GLY A 41 -16.44 -2.15 26.39
C GLY A 41 -17.69 -1.82 27.20
N ARG A 42 -18.49 -0.87 26.77
CA ARG A 42 -19.76 -0.48 27.41
C ARG A 42 -20.88 -1.51 27.26
N THR A 43 -20.92 -2.26 26.15
CA THR A 43 -21.99 -3.25 25.89
C THR A 43 -21.68 -4.61 26.55
N THR A 44 -20.42 -4.94 26.78
CA THR A 44 -20.01 -6.21 27.41
C THR A 44 -20.68 -6.46 28.77
N PRO A 45 -20.74 -5.49 29.72
CA PRO A 45 -21.44 -5.71 31.00
C PRO A 45 -22.92 -6.05 30.84
N PHE A 46 -23.60 -5.46 29.85
CA PHE A 46 -25.03 -5.75 29.58
C PHE A 46 -25.21 -7.17 29.02
N LEU A 47 -24.27 -7.65 28.18
CA LEU A 47 -24.28 -9.04 27.70
C LEU A 47 -24.10 -10.02 28.86
N ILE A 48 -23.16 -9.75 29.76
CA ILE A 48 -22.93 -10.58 30.93
C ILE A 48 -24.15 -10.59 31.86
N ALA A 49 -24.76 -9.43 32.12
CA ALA A 49 -25.99 -9.31 32.90
C ALA A 49 -27.15 -10.07 32.25
N GLY A 50 -27.31 -9.96 30.92
CA GLY A 50 -28.31 -10.72 30.16
C GLY A 50 -28.09 -12.24 30.24
N MET A 51 -26.85 -12.71 30.16
CA MET A 51 -26.54 -14.13 30.35
C MET A 51 -26.86 -14.59 31.76
N ILE A 52 -26.51 -13.83 32.78
CA ILE A 52 -26.84 -14.16 34.19
C ILE A 52 -28.36 -14.22 34.39
N LEU A 53 -29.10 -13.24 33.89
CA LEU A 53 -30.57 -13.21 33.95
C LEU A 53 -31.19 -14.38 33.18
N GLY A 54 -30.62 -14.74 32.02
CA GLY A 54 -31.04 -15.91 31.25
C GLY A 54 -30.87 -17.21 31.99
N VAL A 55 -29.74 -17.40 32.65
CA VAL A 55 -29.47 -18.58 33.52
C VAL A 55 -30.44 -18.63 34.72
N LEU A 56 -30.70 -17.47 35.33
CA LEU A 56 -31.68 -17.40 36.44
C LEU A 56 -33.11 -17.67 35.97
N ALA A 57 -33.49 -17.18 34.77
CA ALA A 57 -34.79 -17.46 34.19
C ALA A 57 -34.97 -18.94 33.79
N ALA A 58 -33.89 -19.62 33.40
CA ALA A 58 -33.89 -21.03 33.03
C ALA A 58 -34.33 -21.95 34.17
N SER A 59 -34.11 -21.55 35.43
CA SER A 59 -34.57 -22.30 36.62
C SER A 59 -36.10 -22.27 36.79
N ARG A 60 -36.80 -21.35 36.13
CA ARG A 60 -38.27 -21.19 36.22
C ARG A 60 -38.99 -21.53 34.92
N SER A 61 -38.42 -21.19 33.76
CA SER A 61 -38.95 -21.47 32.43
C SER A 61 -37.81 -21.49 31.38
N PRO A 62 -37.55 -22.63 30.74
CA PRO A 62 -36.54 -22.72 29.66
C PRO A 62 -36.86 -21.79 28.47
N ASP A 63 -38.14 -21.63 28.16
CA ASP A 63 -38.56 -20.76 27.05
C ASP A 63 -38.31 -19.27 27.35
N ALA A 64 -38.56 -18.83 28.59
CA ALA A 64 -38.26 -17.47 29.03
C ALA A 64 -36.76 -17.19 29.05
N ALA A 65 -35.93 -18.16 29.41
CA ALA A 65 -34.49 -18.05 29.38
C ALA A 65 -33.98 -17.87 27.94
N GLY A 66 -34.49 -18.68 27.01
CA GLY A 66 -34.18 -18.55 25.57
C GLY A 66 -34.54 -17.17 25.01
N ALA A 67 -35.73 -16.66 25.35
CA ALA A 67 -36.20 -15.33 24.92
C ALA A 67 -35.29 -14.19 25.45
N VAL A 68 -34.88 -14.24 26.71
CA VAL A 68 -33.99 -13.23 27.32
C VAL A 68 -32.60 -13.28 26.71
N MET A 69 -32.05 -14.47 26.50
CA MET A 69 -30.71 -14.62 25.88
C MET A 69 -30.71 -14.19 24.42
N MET A 70 -31.71 -14.61 23.63
CA MET A 70 -31.83 -14.21 22.22
C MET A 70 -32.13 -12.73 22.08
N GLY A 71 -33.02 -12.15 22.87
CA GLY A 71 -33.35 -10.74 22.85
C GLY A 71 -32.15 -9.84 23.24
N GLY A 72 -31.41 -10.22 24.27
CA GLY A 72 -30.21 -9.50 24.71
C GLY A 72 -29.08 -9.53 23.68
N THR A 73 -28.80 -10.69 23.10
CA THR A 73 -27.78 -10.82 22.03
C THR A 73 -28.20 -10.11 20.75
N ALA A 74 -29.44 -10.26 20.31
CA ALA A 74 -29.96 -9.60 19.12
C ALA A 74 -29.94 -8.05 19.26
N GLY A 75 -30.32 -7.52 20.42
CA GLY A 75 -30.29 -6.09 20.71
C GLY A 75 -28.86 -5.53 20.67
N THR A 76 -27.89 -6.27 21.21
CA THR A 76 -26.48 -5.85 21.21
C THR A 76 -25.89 -5.88 19.81
N VAL A 77 -26.14 -6.95 19.05
CA VAL A 77 -25.68 -7.07 17.65
C VAL A 77 -26.31 -5.95 16.79
N GLN A 78 -27.62 -5.69 16.96
CA GLN A 78 -28.28 -4.61 16.23
C GLN A 78 -27.72 -3.24 16.60
N GLY A 79 -27.41 -3.00 17.88
CA GLY A 79 -26.74 -1.78 18.35
C GLY A 79 -25.39 -1.58 17.73
N GLN A 80 -24.55 -2.63 17.64
CA GLN A 80 -23.24 -2.59 16.99
C GLN A 80 -23.35 -2.33 15.48
N LEU A 81 -24.32 -2.95 14.80
CA LEU A 81 -24.56 -2.72 13.38
C LEU A 81 -25.01 -1.28 13.10
N ASN A 82 -25.88 -0.73 13.94
CA ASN A 82 -26.34 0.66 13.79
C ASN A 82 -25.18 1.63 14.02
N PHE A 83 -24.38 1.42 15.05
CA PHE A 83 -23.21 2.25 15.35
C PHE A 83 -22.17 2.20 14.19
N SER A 84 -21.94 1.02 13.62
CA SER A 84 -21.08 0.86 12.43
C SER A 84 -21.64 1.65 11.23
N ARG A 85 -22.95 1.58 10.97
CA ARG A 85 -23.57 2.34 9.87
C ARG A 85 -23.46 3.85 10.07
N ASP A 86 -23.57 4.34 11.30
CA ASP A 86 -23.44 5.77 11.60
C ASP A 86 -22.01 6.25 11.36
N MET A 87 -20.99 5.45 11.72
CA MET A 87 -19.60 5.73 11.41
C MET A 87 -19.34 5.79 9.89
N GLU A 88 -19.91 4.85 9.13
CA GLU A 88 -19.79 4.84 7.67
C GLU A 88 -20.41 6.11 7.06
N ARG A 89 -21.62 6.53 7.50
CA ARG A 89 -22.24 7.78 7.05
C ARG A 89 -21.43 9.02 7.44
N GLU A 90 -20.83 9.02 8.64
CA GLU A 90 -19.95 10.10 9.08
C GLU A 90 -18.70 10.16 8.20
N ALA A 91 -18.05 9.01 7.93
CA ALA A 91 -16.87 8.92 7.07
C ALA A 91 -17.17 9.32 5.62
N ASP A 92 -18.31 8.93 5.07
CA ASP A 92 -18.75 9.34 3.74
C ASP A 92 -18.92 10.86 3.64
N ARG A 93 -19.62 11.46 4.60
CA ARG A 93 -19.92 12.89 4.59
C ARG A 93 -18.68 13.74 4.76
N LEU A 94 -17.82 13.39 5.71
CA LEU A 94 -16.58 14.10 5.95
C LEU A 94 -15.56 13.86 4.83
N GLY A 95 -15.46 12.61 4.37
CA GLY A 95 -14.61 12.22 3.25
C GLY A 95 -14.99 12.95 1.97
N PHE A 96 -16.28 13.09 1.66
CA PHE A 96 -16.75 13.87 0.52
C PHE A 96 -16.29 15.33 0.59
N ASN A 97 -16.40 15.95 1.78
CA ASN A 97 -15.97 17.34 1.98
C ASN A 97 -14.44 17.48 1.86
N VAL A 98 -13.67 16.58 2.48
CA VAL A 98 -12.20 16.56 2.38
C VAL A 98 -11.75 16.36 0.93
N HIS A 99 -12.37 15.45 0.21
CA HIS A 99 -12.12 15.17 -1.19
C HIS A 99 -12.32 16.41 -2.08
N ALA A 100 -13.47 17.08 -1.90
CA ALA A 100 -13.81 18.30 -2.65
C ALA A 100 -12.86 19.47 -2.30
N GLN A 101 -12.52 19.68 -1.03
CA GLN A 101 -11.59 20.72 -0.57
C GLN A 101 -10.16 20.48 -1.07
N ALA A 102 -9.78 19.22 -1.28
CA ALA A 102 -8.48 18.85 -1.86
C ALA A 102 -8.43 19.06 -3.40
N GLY A 103 -9.52 19.55 -4.01
CA GLY A 103 -9.58 19.86 -5.45
C GLY A 103 -9.83 18.66 -6.35
N PHE A 104 -10.31 17.54 -5.81
CA PHE A 104 -10.73 16.39 -6.60
C PHE A 104 -12.19 16.53 -7.05
N ASP A 105 -12.52 15.91 -8.20
CA ASP A 105 -13.90 15.94 -8.71
C ASP A 105 -14.80 15.04 -7.87
N SER A 106 -15.84 15.61 -7.28
CA SER A 106 -16.81 14.90 -6.45
C SER A 106 -17.54 13.76 -7.20
N GLN A 107 -17.55 13.75 -8.52
CA GLN A 107 -18.01 12.63 -9.32
C GLN A 107 -17.21 11.35 -9.05
N GLY A 108 -15.92 11.45 -8.70
CA GLY A 108 -15.09 10.32 -8.32
C GLY A 108 -15.64 9.58 -7.10
N PHE A 109 -16.20 10.30 -6.14
CA PHE A 109 -16.83 9.69 -4.96
C PHE A 109 -18.04 8.83 -5.35
N VAL A 110 -18.93 9.36 -6.18
CA VAL A 110 -20.13 8.62 -6.66
C VAL A 110 -19.75 7.48 -7.60
N GLY A 111 -18.77 7.69 -8.49
CA GLY A 111 -18.26 6.66 -9.38
C GLY A 111 -17.70 5.45 -8.64
N MET A 112 -16.98 5.69 -7.55
CA MET A 112 -16.48 4.60 -6.70
C MET A 112 -17.63 3.81 -6.05
N PHE A 113 -18.66 4.49 -5.53
CA PHE A 113 -19.85 3.84 -4.97
C PHE A 113 -20.58 2.97 -5.99
N GLN A 114 -20.71 3.43 -7.23
CA GLN A 114 -21.33 2.65 -8.30
C GLN A 114 -20.52 1.39 -8.63
N LYS A 115 -19.20 1.49 -8.68
CA LYS A 115 -18.31 0.34 -8.87
C LYS A 115 -18.41 -0.67 -7.74
N LEU A 116 -18.42 -0.20 -6.50
CA LEU A 116 -18.61 -1.06 -5.33
C LEU A 116 -19.98 -1.75 -5.37
N GLN A 117 -21.04 -1.03 -5.80
CA GLN A 117 -22.38 -1.60 -5.98
C GLN A 117 -22.39 -2.69 -7.07
N GLN A 118 -21.75 -2.42 -8.21
CA GLN A 118 -21.65 -3.40 -9.29
C GLN A 118 -20.85 -4.64 -8.84
N ALA A 119 -19.76 -4.43 -8.13
CA ALA A 119 -18.95 -5.50 -7.59
C ALA A 119 -19.72 -6.36 -6.58
N SER A 120 -20.54 -5.74 -5.71
CA SER A 120 -21.36 -6.46 -4.73
C SER A 120 -22.46 -7.30 -5.38
N ARG A 121 -23.01 -6.85 -6.52
CA ARG A 121 -24.04 -7.61 -7.26
C ARG A 121 -23.49 -8.82 -8.00
N LEU A 122 -22.23 -8.75 -8.45
CA LEU A 122 -21.60 -9.80 -9.26
C LEU A 122 -20.92 -10.87 -8.42
N ASN A 123 -20.70 -10.64 -7.12
CA ASN A 123 -19.79 -11.46 -6.33
C ASN A 123 -20.27 -11.70 -4.90
N ASP A 124 -21.00 -12.78 -4.74
CA ASP A 124 -21.20 -13.41 -3.42
C ASP A 124 -19.93 -14.19 -2.95
N ASN A 125 -18.87 -14.21 -3.76
CA ASN A 125 -17.68 -15.04 -3.59
C ASN A 125 -16.58 -14.43 -2.72
N GLY A 126 -16.81 -13.30 -2.04
CA GLY A 126 -15.85 -12.72 -1.09
C GLY A 126 -14.60 -12.08 -1.68
N ASN A 127 -14.56 -11.82 -3.00
CA ASN A 127 -13.41 -11.24 -3.70
C ASN A 127 -13.16 -9.75 -3.41
N TYR A 128 -14.05 -9.08 -2.65
CA TYR A 128 -13.91 -7.69 -2.24
C TYR A 128 -13.91 -7.58 -0.72
N PRO A 129 -12.76 -7.83 -0.04
CA PRO A 129 -12.66 -7.72 1.43
C PRO A 129 -13.09 -6.35 1.98
N TYR A 130 -12.92 -5.29 1.18
CA TYR A 130 -13.32 -3.93 1.51
C TYR A 130 -14.83 -3.82 1.82
N LEU A 131 -15.69 -4.49 1.05
CA LEU A 131 -17.15 -4.46 1.26
C LEU A 131 -17.59 -5.15 2.55
N ARG A 132 -16.76 -6.02 3.12
CA ARG A 132 -17.06 -6.67 4.42
C ARG A 132 -16.89 -5.72 5.58
N SER A 133 -15.84 -4.88 5.55
CA SER A 133 -15.57 -3.88 6.58
C SER A 133 -16.37 -2.60 6.37
N HIS A 134 -16.72 -2.27 5.12
CA HIS A 134 -17.45 -1.06 4.72
C HIS A 134 -18.70 -1.43 3.93
N PRO A 135 -19.78 -1.91 4.58
CA PRO A 135 -20.98 -2.36 3.87
C PRO A 135 -21.65 -1.21 3.12
N LEU A 136 -21.87 -1.44 1.84
CA LEU A 136 -22.51 -0.49 0.96
C LEU A 136 -24.05 -0.64 1.05
N THR A 137 -24.72 0.39 1.55
CA THR A 137 -26.19 0.42 1.60
C THR A 137 -26.75 1.32 0.51
N THR A 138 -28.00 1.06 0.08
CA THR A 138 -28.69 1.90 -0.89
C THR A 138 -28.83 3.34 -0.38
N GLU A 139 -28.98 3.51 0.93
CA GLU A 139 -29.05 4.81 1.59
C GLU A 139 -27.75 5.60 1.45
N ARG A 140 -26.56 4.98 1.65
CA ARG A 140 -25.27 5.63 1.45
C ARG A 140 -25.09 6.08 0.00
N ILE A 141 -25.49 5.24 -0.96
CA ILE A 141 -25.42 5.58 -2.39
C ILE A 141 -26.31 6.80 -2.68
N GLY A 142 -27.56 6.80 -2.18
CA GLY A 142 -28.49 7.90 -2.36
C GLY A 142 -28.00 9.20 -1.72
N ASP A 143 -27.42 9.15 -0.51
CA ASP A 143 -26.85 10.33 0.15
C ASP A 143 -25.70 10.92 -0.67
N MET A 144 -24.79 10.10 -1.18
CA MET A 144 -23.69 10.59 -2.01
C MET A 144 -24.15 11.18 -3.35
N GLN A 145 -25.14 10.56 -3.99
CA GLN A 145 -25.73 11.09 -5.22
C GLN A 145 -26.42 12.45 -4.98
N SER A 146 -27.12 12.62 -3.87
CA SER A 146 -27.80 13.87 -3.53
C SER A 146 -26.81 15.04 -3.31
N ARG A 147 -25.59 14.75 -2.86
CA ARG A 147 -24.55 15.74 -2.61
C ARG A 147 -23.92 16.32 -3.88
N LEU A 148 -24.01 15.62 -4.99
CA LEU A 148 -23.55 16.16 -6.28
C LEU A 148 -24.39 17.35 -6.79
N GLY A 149 -25.58 17.56 -6.23
CA GLY A 149 -26.53 18.60 -6.64
C GLY A 149 -27.38 18.18 -7.82
N LEU A 150 -28.61 18.73 -7.83
CA LEU A 150 -29.58 18.51 -8.89
C LEU A 150 -29.03 19.06 -10.24
N GLY A 151 -29.01 18.21 -11.26
CA GLY A 151 -28.65 18.59 -12.62
C GLY A 151 -27.21 18.23 -13.07
N LYS A 152 -26.36 17.70 -12.21
CA LYS A 152 -25.09 17.13 -12.66
C LYS A 152 -25.32 15.71 -13.17
N THR A 153 -25.27 15.55 -14.49
CA THR A 153 -25.24 14.23 -15.11
C THR A 153 -23.89 13.57 -14.85
N PHE A 154 -23.94 12.30 -14.51
CA PHE A 154 -22.73 11.49 -14.34
C PHE A 154 -22.06 11.31 -15.71
N ALA A 155 -20.99 12.05 -15.97
CA ALA A 155 -20.16 11.82 -17.14
C ALA A 155 -19.09 10.77 -16.79
N PRO A 156 -18.88 9.75 -17.61
CA PRO A 156 -17.76 8.82 -17.44
C PRO A 156 -16.45 9.61 -17.40
N VAL A 157 -15.69 9.48 -16.33
CA VAL A 157 -14.36 10.11 -16.23
C VAL A 157 -13.42 9.38 -17.16
N GLU A 158 -12.81 10.13 -18.09
CA GLU A 158 -11.83 9.58 -19.00
C GLU A 158 -10.59 9.13 -18.20
N THR A 159 -10.24 7.84 -18.33
CA THR A 159 -9.09 7.26 -17.64
C THR A 159 -7.79 7.80 -18.24
N SER A 160 -6.95 8.45 -17.44
CA SER A 160 -5.63 8.90 -17.89
C SER A 160 -4.75 7.71 -18.29
N ILE A 161 -3.82 7.95 -19.23
CA ILE A 161 -2.87 6.93 -19.69
C ILE A 161 -2.05 6.36 -18.52
N GLU A 162 -1.52 7.23 -17.65
CA GLU A 162 -0.76 6.82 -16.48
C GLU A 162 -1.60 5.92 -15.56
N HIS A 163 -2.85 6.32 -15.28
CA HIS A 163 -3.73 5.52 -14.42
C HIS A 163 -4.03 4.15 -15.02
N ALA A 164 -4.34 4.09 -16.31
CA ALA A 164 -4.59 2.84 -17.02
C ALA A 164 -3.40 1.87 -16.95
N MET A 165 -2.17 2.38 -17.11
CA MET A 165 -0.94 1.59 -16.97
C MET A 165 -0.70 1.14 -15.53
N MET A 166 -0.95 1.99 -14.52
CA MET A 166 -0.80 1.62 -13.11
C MET A 166 -1.84 0.58 -12.69
N ALA A 167 -3.08 0.67 -13.19
CA ALA A 167 -4.09 -0.36 -12.99
C ALA A 167 -3.69 -1.71 -13.64
N ALA A 168 -3.08 -1.66 -14.83
CA ALA A 168 -2.52 -2.85 -15.48
C ALA A 168 -1.38 -3.47 -14.67
N ARG A 169 -0.47 -2.62 -14.15
CA ARG A 169 0.59 -3.05 -13.23
C ARG A 169 0.02 -3.74 -11.99
N ALA A 170 -0.98 -3.13 -11.36
CA ALA A 170 -1.62 -3.69 -10.17
C ALA A 170 -2.22 -5.07 -10.46
N ARG A 171 -2.96 -5.23 -11.54
CA ARG A 171 -3.51 -6.53 -11.97
C ARG A 171 -2.42 -7.58 -12.20
N ALA A 172 -1.35 -7.25 -12.91
CA ALA A 172 -0.24 -8.17 -13.15
C ALA A 172 0.48 -8.59 -11.87
N LEU A 173 0.60 -7.68 -10.88
CA LEU A 173 1.23 -7.98 -9.59
C LEU A 173 0.34 -8.81 -8.66
N MET A 174 -0.98 -8.71 -8.79
CA MET A 174 -1.94 -9.49 -7.99
C MET A 174 -1.98 -10.97 -8.38
N SER A 175 -1.69 -11.27 -9.62
CA SER A 175 -1.72 -12.64 -10.16
C SER A 175 -0.40 -12.97 -10.85
N PRO A 176 0.66 -13.25 -10.09
CA PRO A 176 2.00 -13.48 -10.66
C PRO A 176 2.21 -14.89 -11.20
N TYR A 177 1.15 -15.67 -11.36
CA TYR A 177 1.23 -17.04 -11.84
C TYR A 177 1.44 -17.11 -13.36
N VAL A 178 2.08 -18.17 -13.81
CA VAL A 178 2.44 -18.36 -15.23
C VAL A 178 1.23 -18.29 -16.15
N ASP A 179 0.12 -18.95 -15.77
CA ASP A 179 -1.10 -18.97 -16.56
C ASP A 179 -1.75 -17.58 -16.69
N ASP A 180 -1.67 -16.76 -15.64
CA ASP A 180 -2.22 -15.40 -15.66
C ASP A 180 -1.33 -14.48 -16.52
N MET A 181 -0.01 -14.65 -16.46
CA MET A 181 0.90 -13.96 -17.38
C MET A 181 0.66 -14.39 -18.84
N GLN A 182 0.37 -15.67 -19.09
CA GLN A 182 0.01 -16.13 -20.44
C GLN A 182 -1.29 -15.48 -20.93
N LYS A 183 -2.32 -15.37 -20.10
CA LYS A 183 -3.57 -14.67 -20.45
C LYS A 183 -3.31 -13.20 -20.84
N LEU A 184 -2.39 -12.51 -20.14
CA LEU A 184 -2.06 -11.12 -20.49
C LEU A 184 -1.38 -11.01 -21.86
N THR A 185 -0.50 -11.94 -22.20
CA THR A 185 0.12 -11.97 -23.55
C THR A 185 -0.89 -12.38 -24.62
N ASP A 186 -1.76 -13.34 -24.35
CA ASP A 186 -2.81 -13.77 -25.28
C ASP A 186 -3.78 -12.60 -25.60
N VAL A 187 -4.20 -11.85 -24.59
CA VAL A 187 -5.05 -10.66 -24.77
C VAL A 187 -4.34 -9.60 -25.61
N LEU A 188 -3.03 -9.39 -25.38
CA LEU A 188 -2.26 -8.46 -26.20
C LEU A 188 -2.15 -8.93 -27.66
N GLU A 189 -1.89 -10.20 -27.88
CA GLU A 189 -1.71 -10.76 -29.22
C GLU A 189 -3.01 -10.86 -30.04
N LYS A 190 -4.16 -11.10 -29.37
CA LYS A 190 -5.46 -11.33 -30.02
C LYS A 190 -6.34 -10.10 -30.10
N ASP A 191 -6.37 -9.28 -29.03
CA ASP A 191 -7.38 -8.23 -28.85
C ASP A 191 -6.81 -6.82 -29.04
N PHE A 192 -5.50 -6.67 -29.27
CA PHE A 192 -4.89 -5.36 -29.52
C PHE A 192 -5.31 -4.81 -30.87
N SER A 193 -5.95 -3.65 -30.87
CA SER A 193 -6.33 -2.92 -32.10
C SER A 193 -5.93 -1.44 -32.00
N PRO A 194 -5.48 -0.83 -33.10
CA PRO A 194 -5.24 0.61 -33.16
C PRO A 194 -6.50 1.47 -32.88
N GLU A 195 -7.69 0.91 -33.08
CA GLU A 195 -8.98 1.58 -32.86
C GLU A 195 -9.36 1.69 -31.38
N LEU A 196 -8.72 0.92 -30.51
CA LEU A 196 -8.97 1.01 -29.07
C LEU A 196 -8.52 2.37 -28.51
N PRO A 197 -9.20 2.89 -27.47
CA PRO A 197 -8.78 4.10 -26.79
C PRO A 197 -7.32 4.06 -26.36
N LEU A 198 -6.63 5.18 -26.44
CA LEU A 198 -5.19 5.29 -26.17
C LEU A 198 -4.79 4.71 -24.80
N ALA A 199 -5.54 5.05 -23.75
CA ALA A 199 -5.32 4.53 -22.41
C ALA A 199 -5.45 2.98 -22.33
N LYS A 200 -6.39 2.41 -23.10
CA LYS A 200 -6.57 0.94 -23.17
C LYS A 200 -5.38 0.28 -23.86
N ARG A 201 -4.93 0.82 -25.00
CA ARG A 201 -3.74 0.33 -25.71
C ARG A 201 -2.49 0.39 -24.84
N ALA A 202 -2.27 1.53 -24.17
CA ALA A 202 -1.14 1.69 -23.24
C ALA A 202 -1.19 0.68 -22.07
N SER A 203 -2.37 0.45 -21.51
CA SER A 203 -2.61 -0.56 -20.46
C SER A 203 -2.27 -1.98 -20.93
N MET A 204 -2.69 -2.37 -22.14
CA MET A 204 -2.42 -3.70 -22.71
C MET A 204 -0.92 -3.90 -22.98
N LEU A 205 -0.26 -2.92 -23.60
CA LEU A 205 1.19 -2.96 -23.84
C LEU A 205 1.96 -3.04 -22.53
N TYR A 206 1.57 -2.23 -21.51
CA TYR A 206 2.22 -2.25 -20.20
C TYR A 206 2.13 -3.62 -19.53
N ALA A 207 0.93 -4.23 -19.50
CA ALA A 207 0.72 -5.58 -18.97
C ALA A 207 1.51 -6.64 -19.76
N GLY A 208 1.53 -6.53 -21.07
CA GLY A 208 2.29 -7.42 -21.96
C GLY A 208 3.78 -7.38 -21.70
N VAL A 209 4.36 -6.17 -21.53
CA VAL A 209 5.79 -6.03 -21.16
C VAL A 209 6.08 -6.75 -19.84
N MET A 210 5.24 -6.56 -18.82
CA MET A 210 5.42 -7.25 -17.53
C MET A 210 5.35 -8.76 -17.70
N ALA A 211 4.37 -9.26 -18.44
CA ALA A 211 4.18 -10.69 -18.69
C ALA A 211 5.36 -11.31 -19.46
N TYR A 212 5.77 -10.71 -20.59
CA TYR A 212 6.94 -11.19 -21.34
C TYR A 212 8.22 -11.14 -20.50
N THR A 213 8.41 -10.10 -19.69
CA THR A 213 9.56 -10.00 -18.79
C THR A 213 9.58 -11.13 -17.76
N GLN A 214 8.44 -11.46 -17.17
CA GLN A 214 8.33 -12.56 -16.21
C GLN A 214 8.55 -13.93 -16.86
N GLN A 215 8.04 -14.11 -18.08
CA GLN A 215 8.25 -15.31 -18.91
C GLN A 215 9.68 -15.40 -19.50
N ARG A 216 10.57 -14.44 -19.23
CA ARG A 216 11.93 -14.36 -19.79
C ARG A 216 11.97 -14.25 -21.33
N ARG A 217 10.89 -13.81 -21.95
CA ARG A 217 10.77 -13.57 -23.40
C ARG A 217 11.32 -12.18 -23.74
N ALA A 218 12.66 -12.04 -23.65
CA ALA A 218 13.35 -10.75 -23.71
C ALA A 218 13.12 -9.99 -25.02
N ALA A 219 13.07 -10.66 -26.17
CA ALA A 219 12.85 -10.03 -27.46
C ALA A 219 11.46 -9.38 -27.53
N GLN A 220 10.42 -10.13 -27.12
CA GLN A 220 9.03 -9.64 -27.10
C GLN A 220 8.86 -8.51 -26.08
N ALA A 221 9.46 -8.64 -24.88
CA ALA A 221 9.41 -7.57 -23.87
C ALA A 221 10.00 -6.25 -24.42
N ARG A 222 11.17 -6.29 -25.09
CA ARG A 222 11.82 -5.11 -25.69
C ARG A 222 11.02 -4.55 -26.85
N GLN A 223 10.47 -5.39 -27.73
CA GLN A 223 9.62 -4.93 -28.82
C GLN A 223 8.38 -4.22 -28.29
N THR A 224 7.70 -4.82 -27.32
CA THR A 224 6.46 -4.29 -26.74
C THR A 224 6.72 -2.98 -25.96
N ILE A 225 7.85 -2.88 -25.23
CA ILE A 225 8.19 -1.62 -24.54
C ILE A 225 8.50 -0.49 -25.52
N ASN A 226 9.14 -0.78 -26.64
CA ASN A 226 9.39 0.22 -27.69
C ASN A 226 8.07 0.72 -28.30
N GLN A 227 7.10 -0.16 -28.54
CA GLN A 227 5.76 0.22 -28.99
C GLN A 227 5.06 1.10 -27.95
N LEU A 228 5.15 0.76 -26.66
CA LEU A 228 4.57 1.56 -25.58
C LEU A 228 5.20 2.95 -25.50
N LEU A 229 6.52 3.05 -25.53
CA LEU A 229 7.25 4.34 -25.48
C LEU A 229 6.84 5.26 -26.65
N GLN A 230 6.70 4.71 -27.86
CA GLN A 230 6.21 5.46 -29.03
C GLN A 230 4.75 5.89 -28.84
N LEU A 231 3.90 5.01 -28.33
CA LEU A 231 2.48 5.27 -28.14
C LEU A 231 2.22 6.43 -27.17
N VAL A 232 3.02 6.52 -26.09
CA VAL A 232 2.82 7.49 -25.01
C VAL A 232 3.78 8.68 -25.06
N ARG A 233 4.52 8.87 -26.14
CA ARG A 233 5.60 9.87 -26.25
C ARG A 233 5.14 11.32 -25.98
N GLU A 234 3.87 11.63 -26.27
CA GLU A 234 3.29 12.98 -26.12
C GLU A 234 2.58 13.16 -24.75
N ASP A 235 2.45 12.10 -23.96
CA ASP A 235 1.94 12.16 -22.58
C ASP A 235 3.10 12.10 -21.59
N PRO A 236 3.48 13.20 -20.92
CA PRO A 236 4.65 13.23 -20.05
C PRO A 236 4.57 12.25 -18.86
N ALA A 237 3.37 12.01 -18.30
CA ALA A 237 3.17 11.09 -17.19
C ALA A 237 3.26 9.64 -17.67
N GLY A 238 2.60 9.32 -18.77
CA GLY A 238 2.67 8.01 -19.42
C GLY A 238 4.08 7.67 -19.89
N LEU A 239 4.78 8.61 -20.54
CA LEU A 239 6.15 8.41 -20.98
C LEU A 239 7.08 8.11 -19.79
N ARG A 240 6.96 8.86 -18.69
CA ARG A 240 7.72 8.62 -17.47
C ARG A 240 7.48 7.23 -16.92
N ALA A 241 6.23 6.80 -16.82
CA ALA A 241 5.86 5.46 -16.32
C ALA A 241 6.37 4.35 -17.27
N ALA A 242 6.34 4.55 -18.58
CA ALA A 242 6.88 3.63 -19.56
C ALA A 242 8.42 3.53 -19.49
N GLN A 243 9.12 4.65 -19.24
CA GLN A 243 10.58 4.66 -19.03
C GLN A 243 10.98 3.88 -17.77
N TRP A 244 10.22 4.00 -16.67
CA TRP A 244 10.48 3.18 -15.48
C TRP A 244 10.24 1.70 -15.75
N LEU A 245 9.20 1.35 -16.50
CA LEU A 245 8.97 -0.04 -16.92
C LEU A 245 10.10 -0.57 -17.78
N ALA A 246 10.58 0.22 -18.74
CA ALA A 246 11.70 -0.14 -19.62
C ALA A 246 12.95 -0.47 -18.78
N ALA A 247 13.28 0.38 -17.82
CA ALA A 247 14.42 0.17 -16.95
C ALA A 247 14.24 -1.06 -16.04
N ASP A 248 13.07 -1.24 -15.41
CA ASP A 248 12.77 -2.41 -14.57
C ASP A 248 12.79 -3.71 -15.40
N THR A 249 12.36 -3.65 -16.67
CA THR A 249 12.44 -4.77 -17.61
C THR A 249 13.88 -5.20 -17.82
N GLU A 250 14.79 -4.29 -18.14
CA GLU A 250 16.21 -4.61 -18.32
C GLU A 250 16.84 -5.15 -17.03
N ARG A 251 16.53 -4.55 -15.87
CA ARG A 251 16.96 -5.05 -14.57
C ARG A 251 16.52 -6.51 -14.34
N ARG A 252 15.23 -6.80 -14.55
CA ARG A 252 14.67 -8.15 -14.38
C ARG A 252 15.20 -9.16 -15.39
N LEU A 253 15.66 -8.70 -16.55
CA LEU A 253 16.34 -9.52 -17.56
C LEU A 253 17.85 -9.66 -17.29
N ASN A 254 18.34 -9.26 -16.09
CA ASN A 254 19.72 -9.29 -15.65
C ASN A 254 20.66 -8.38 -16.46
N ASN A 255 20.17 -7.23 -16.94
CA ASN A 255 20.94 -6.22 -17.64
C ASN A 255 21.01 -4.91 -16.83
N PRO A 256 21.66 -4.89 -15.65
CA PRO A 256 21.66 -3.71 -14.76
C PRO A 256 22.32 -2.48 -15.41
N THR A 257 23.32 -2.67 -16.27
CA THR A 257 23.95 -1.57 -17.02
C THR A 257 22.96 -0.90 -17.96
N GLN A 258 22.16 -1.66 -18.72
CA GLN A 258 21.15 -1.13 -19.59
C GLN A 258 20.03 -0.44 -18.79
N CYS A 259 19.67 -0.98 -17.62
CA CYS A 259 18.75 -0.32 -16.70
C CYS A 259 19.23 1.09 -16.33
N LEU A 260 20.50 1.24 -15.92
CA LEU A 260 21.08 2.53 -15.54
C LEU A 260 21.15 3.51 -16.73
N GLN A 261 21.48 3.02 -17.92
CA GLN A 261 21.48 3.84 -19.14
C GLN A 261 20.09 4.37 -19.47
N THR A 262 19.05 3.52 -19.36
CA THR A 262 17.65 3.88 -19.62
C THR A 262 17.15 4.95 -18.65
N LEU A 263 17.54 4.88 -17.36
CA LEU A 263 17.14 5.87 -16.35
C LEU A 263 17.91 7.18 -16.47
N GLY A 264 19.15 7.14 -16.96
CA GLY A 264 20.06 8.29 -16.93
C GLY A 264 20.50 8.65 -15.49
N ALA A 265 21.31 9.70 -15.39
CA ALA A 265 21.92 10.09 -14.10
C ALA A 265 20.99 10.95 -13.21
N LYS A 266 20.08 11.71 -13.80
CA LYS A 266 19.26 12.69 -13.07
C LYS A 266 18.24 11.99 -12.14
N VAL A 267 18.27 12.30 -10.86
CA VAL A 267 17.24 11.90 -9.89
C VAL A 267 16.16 12.97 -9.88
N VAL A 268 14.93 12.60 -10.18
CA VAL A 268 13.77 13.53 -10.24
C VAL A 268 12.64 13.14 -9.30
N ASP A 269 12.59 11.87 -8.88
CA ASP A 269 11.51 11.35 -8.04
C ASP A 269 11.93 10.05 -7.33
N ARG A 270 11.07 9.63 -6.38
CA ARG A 270 11.27 8.42 -5.58
C ARG A 270 11.39 7.14 -6.42
N ALA A 271 10.54 6.98 -7.45
CA ALA A 271 10.54 5.76 -8.25
C ALA A 271 11.88 5.59 -8.97
N ARG A 272 12.42 6.69 -9.51
CA ARG A 272 13.71 6.68 -10.20
C ARG A 272 14.88 6.40 -9.26
N VAL A 273 14.97 7.05 -8.09
CA VAL A 273 16.08 6.81 -7.16
C VAL A 273 16.07 5.38 -6.63
N VAL A 274 14.90 4.83 -6.32
CA VAL A 274 14.75 3.43 -5.90
C VAL A 274 15.22 2.48 -7.00
N LEU A 275 14.75 2.67 -8.23
CA LEU A 275 15.10 1.80 -9.35
C LEU A 275 16.59 1.91 -9.75
N GLN A 276 17.16 3.13 -9.77
CA GLN A 276 18.59 3.31 -10.01
C GLN A 276 19.43 2.59 -8.94
N THR A 277 19.01 2.67 -7.67
CA THR A 277 19.69 1.99 -6.57
C THR A 277 19.61 0.48 -6.74
N GLN A 278 18.45 -0.06 -7.05
CA GLN A 278 18.30 -1.50 -7.33
C GLN A 278 19.18 -1.96 -8.49
N CYS A 279 19.25 -1.21 -9.60
CA CYS A 279 20.09 -1.56 -10.73
C CYS A 279 21.61 -1.50 -10.37
N ARG A 280 22.03 -0.53 -9.53
CA ARG A 280 23.40 -0.48 -9.02
C ARG A 280 23.75 -1.70 -8.16
N LEU A 281 22.84 -2.12 -7.29
CA LEU A 281 23.01 -3.29 -6.43
C LEU A 281 23.02 -4.60 -7.23
N ASP A 282 22.16 -4.74 -8.22
CA ASP A 282 22.07 -5.93 -9.08
C ASP A 282 23.34 -6.11 -9.95
N ALA A 283 24.08 -5.03 -10.23
CA ALA A 283 25.36 -5.09 -10.93
C ALA A 283 26.49 -5.73 -10.10
N LYS A 284 26.33 -5.89 -8.79
CA LYS A 284 27.27 -6.52 -7.86
C LYS A 284 28.71 -5.97 -7.96
N GLN A 285 28.85 -4.69 -8.24
CA GLN A 285 30.14 -3.98 -8.32
C GLN A 285 30.27 -3.04 -7.11
N ALA A 286 31.40 -3.13 -6.39
CA ALA A 286 31.61 -2.33 -5.18
C ALA A 286 31.49 -0.82 -5.40
N ALA A 287 32.01 -0.32 -6.54
CA ALA A 287 31.87 1.10 -6.90
C ALA A 287 30.41 1.54 -7.09
N LEU A 288 29.56 0.70 -7.70
CA LEU A 288 28.14 0.97 -7.87
C LEU A 288 27.36 0.83 -6.55
N ALA A 289 27.76 -0.10 -5.70
CA ALA A 289 27.20 -0.23 -4.35
C ALA A 289 27.52 1.01 -3.49
N ALA A 290 28.72 1.56 -3.58
CA ALA A 290 29.07 2.83 -2.92
C ALA A 290 28.18 3.98 -3.41
N GLN A 291 28.02 4.14 -4.73
CA GLN A 291 27.10 5.14 -5.29
C GLN A 291 25.64 4.92 -4.85
N ALA A 292 25.21 3.67 -4.69
CA ALA A 292 23.90 3.34 -4.17
C ALA A 292 23.75 3.79 -2.72
N SER A 293 24.75 3.53 -1.88
CA SER A 293 24.80 3.98 -0.47
C SER A 293 24.69 5.50 -0.37
N ASP A 294 25.51 6.24 -1.14
CA ASP A 294 25.51 7.70 -1.15
C ASP A 294 24.14 8.27 -1.59
N ALA A 295 23.56 7.69 -2.65
CA ALA A 295 22.24 8.10 -3.14
C ALA A 295 21.15 7.90 -2.08
N MET A 296 21.18 6.75 -1.37
CA MET A 296 20.23 6.47 -0.30
C MET A 296 20.44 7.37 0.91
N GLN A 297 21.68 7.69 1.27
CA GLN A 297 21.97 8.62 2.36
C GLN A 297 21.40 10.02 2.07
N LEU A 298 21.59 10.53 0.85
CA LEU A 298 21.04 11.83 0.43
C LEU A 298 19.51 11.81 0.43
N TRP A 299 18.91 10.74 -0.07
CA TRP A 299 17.46 10.58 -0.10
C TRP A 299 16.85 10.52 1.31
N LEU A 300 17.43 9.70 2.19
CA LEU A 300 16.96 9.50 3.56
C LEU A 300 17.14 10.74 4.45
N ALA A 301 18.08 11.62 4.14
CA ALA A 301 18.21 12.91 4.83
C ALA A 301 16.95 13.80 4.64
N GLN A 302 16.28 13.69 3.50
CA GLN A 302 15.05 14.43 3.19
C GLN A 302 13.78 13.60 3.44
N HIS A 303 13.90 12.28 3.37
CA HIS A 303 12.77 11.32 3.47
C HIS A 303 13.04 10.23 4.52
N PRO A 304 13.21 10.59 5.80
CA PRO A 304 13.64 9.64 6.86
C PRO A 304 12.61 8.54 7.16
N ARG A 305 11.38 8.66 6.64
CA ARG A 305 10.31 7.66 6.81
C ARG A 305 10.13 6.74 5.58
N ASP A 306 11.08 6.75 4.64
CA ASP A 306 11.02 5.84 3.48
C ASP A 306 11.61 4.48 3.82
N ALA A 307 10.75 3.52 4.15
CA ALA A 307 11.17 2.16 4.51
C ALA A 307 11.97 1.47 3.40
N ILE A 308 11.57 1.60 2.12
CA ILE A 308 12.29 0.98 1.00
C ILE A 308 13.69 1.59 0.85
N ALA A 309 13.85 2.89 1.09
CA ALA A 309 15.15 3.51 1.04
C ALA A 309 16.08 3.02 2.17
N TRP A 310 15.56 2.76 3.37
CA TRP A 310 16.32 2.16 4.45
C TRP A 310 16.77 0.73 4.12
N ASP A 311 15.88 -0.10 3.57
CA ASP A 311 16.19 -1.46 3.12
C ASP A 311 17.31 -1.44 2.05
N LEU A 312 17.16 -0.60 1.03
CA LEU A 312 18.17 -0.44 -0.03
C LEU A 312 19.49 0.12 0.50
N SER A 313 19.44 1.01 1.49
CA SER A 313 20.64 1.51 2.17
C SER A 313 21.38 0.38 2.89
N SER A 314 20.64 -0.46 3.62
CA SER A 314 21.23 -1.64 4.28
C SER A 314 21.92 -2.57 3.28
N GLN A 315 21.23 -2.90 2.17
CA GLN A 315 21.78 -3.75 1.11
C GLN A 315 23.04 -3.16 0.48
N ALA A 316 23.05 -1.84 0.22
CA ALA A 316 24.21 -1.14 -0.36
C ALA A 316 25.42 -1.18 0.59
N LEU A 317 25.18 -0.91 1.87
CA LEU A 317 26.21 -0.95 2.90
C LEU A 317 26.76 -2.36 3.12
N LEU A 318 25.95 -3.40 3.03
CA LEU A 318 26.41 -4.79 3.06
C LEU A 318 27.33 -5.11 1.88
N GLN A 319 26.98 -4.65 0.68
CA GLN A 319 27.85 -4.88 -0.51
C GLN A 319 29.17 -4.11 -0.46
N THR A 320 29.23 -2.98 0.26
CA THR A 320 30.50 -2.25 0.49
C THR A 320 31.26 -2.75 1.72
N GLY A 321 30.74 -3.72 2.47
CA GLY A 321 31.39 -4.29 3.65
C GLY A 321 31.14 -3.53 4.95
N ASP A 322 30.38 -2.43 4.95
CA ASP A 322 30.04 -1.64 6.15
C ASP A 322 28.90 -2.27 6.93
N ARG A 323 29.22 -3.34 7.66
CA ARG A 323 28.23 -4.16 8.37
C ARG A 323 27.52 -3.41 9.50
N LEU A 324 28.21 -2.53 10.24
CA LEU A 324 27.59 -1.82 11.36
C LEU A 324 26.52 -0.84 10.87
N ARG A 325 26.87 0.00 9.87
CA ARG A 325 25.90 0.92 9.27
C ARG A 325 24.77 0.17 8.58
N ALA A 326 25.04 -0.97 7.95
CA ALA A 326 24.02 -1.81 7.34
C ALA A 326 23.00 -2.32 8.35
N MET A 327 23.44 -2.83 9.50
CA MET A 327 22.56 -3.32 10.56
C MET A 327 21.72 -2.18 11.18
N ARG A 328 22.29 -0.99 11.33
CA ARG A 328 21.53 0.18 11.78
C ARG A 328 20.48 0.58 10.73
N ALA A 329 20.83 0.60 9.45
CA ALA A 329 19.87 0.90 8.39
C ALA A 329 18.71 -0.11 8.35
N ASP A 330 19.00 -1.40 8.56
CA ASP A 330 17.98 -2.46 8.71
C ASP A 330 17.11 -2.23 9.95
N ALA A 331 17.67 -1.82 11.06
CA ALA A 331 16.89 -1.44 12.24
C ALA A 331 15.94 -0.26 11.95
N GLU A 332 16.40 0.78 11.26
CA GLU A 332 15.54 1.93 10.89
C GLU A 332 14.43 1.53 9.91
N PHE A 333 14.67 0.55 9.01
CA PHE A 333 13.62 -0.05 8.20
C PHE A 333 12.49 -0.61 9.08
N HIS A 334 12.83 -1.36 10.14
CA HIS A 334 11.86 -1.88 11.10
C HIS A 334 11.15 -0.76 11.87
N VAL A 335 11.89 0.27 12.33
CA VAL A 335 11.30 1.43 13.02
C VAL A 335 10.23 2.12 12.18
N VAL A 336 10.52 2.39 10.91
CA VAL A 336 9.58 3.06 10.00
C VAL A 336 8.31 2.24 9.78
N ARG A 337 8.41 0.93 9.91
CA ARG A 337 7.30 -0.01 9.79
C ARG A 337 6.55 -0.29 11.10
N TRP A 338 6.91 0.39 12.18
CA TRP A 338 6.35 0.18 13.52
C TRP A 338 6.61 -1.22 14.09
N ASP A 339 7.67 -1.87 13.62
CA ASP A 339 8.18 -3.14 14.16
C ASP A 339 9.29 -2.84 15.18
N GLU A 340 8.88 -2.46 16.38
CA GLU A 340 9.79 -2.08 17.45
C GLU A 340 10.63 -3.27 17.93
N VAL A 341 10.06 -4.45 17.95
CA VAL A 341 10.76 -5.67 18.39
C VAL A 341 11.89 -5.99 17.41
N GLY A 342 11.58 -6.05 16.12
CA GLY A 342 12.58 -6.28 15.08
C GLY A 342 13.68 -5.22 15.10
N ALA A 343 13.33 -3.94 15.28
CA ALA A 343 14.30 -2.85 15.37
C ALA A 343 15.28 -3.01 16.54
N ILE A 344 14.75 -3.31 17.74
CA ILE A 344 15.57 -3.53 18.95
C ILE A 344 16.50 -4.73 18.78
N ASP A 345 16.00 -5.83 18.21
CA ASP A 345 16.82 -7.04 18.01
C ASP A 345 17.96 -6.78 17.01
N ARG A 346 17.70 -6.03 15.94
CA ARG A 346 18.75 -5.61 14.98
C ARG A 346 19.80 -4.71 15.63
N LEU A 347 19.41 -3.74 16.45
CA LEU A 347 20.35 -2.86 17.14
C LEU A 347 21.18 -3.61 18.19
N ARG A 348 20.58 -4.56 18.92
CA ARG A 348 21.33 -5.41 19.85
C ARG A 348 22.38 -6.26 19.13
N ALA A 349 22.00 -6.88 18.00
CA ALA A 349 22.96 -7.63 17.20
C ALA A 349 24.08 -6.74 16.65
N ALA A 350 23.77 -5.49 16.24
CA ALA A 350 24.76 -4.52 15.83
C ALA A 350 25.71 -4.10 16.98
N GLN A 351 25.19 -3.92 18.18
CA GLN A 351 25.97 -3.63 19.39
C GLN A 351 26.95 -4.78 19.72
N GLU A 352 26.49 -6.03 19.64
CA GLU A 352 27.37 -7.19 19.86
C GLU A 352 28.48 -7.29 18.81
N LEU A 353 28.14 -7.03 17.54
CA LEU A 353 29.15 -6.96 16.47
C LEU A 353 30.16 -5.83 16.72
N ALA A 354 29.73 -4.66 17.18
CA ALA A 354 30.61 -3.55 17.51
C ALA A 354 31.60 -3.90 18.65
N LYS A 355 31.08 -4.56 19.71
CA LYS A 355 31.91 -5.05 20.83
C LYS A 355 32.96 -6.08 20.36
N GLN A 356 32.54 -7.00 19.49
CA GLN A 356 33.47 -7.99 18.93
C GLN A 356 34.57 -7.32 18.07
N LEU A 357 34.22 -6.42 17.16
CA LEU A 357 35.14 -5.69 16.33
C LEU A 357 36.12 -4.83 17.16
N SER A 358 35.62 -4.24 18.26
CA SER A 358 36.47 -3.49 19.20
C SER A 358 37.49 -4.40 19.90
N LYS A 359 37.06 -5.59 20.38
CA LYS A 359 37.98 -6.57 20.99
C LYS A 359 39.04 -7.07 20.01
N ASP A 360 38.67 -7.23 18.75
CA ASP A 360 39.57 -7.65 17.67
C ASP A 360 40.50 -6.53 17.17
N GLY A 361 40.39 -5.31 17.69
CA GLY A 361 41.13 -4.13 17.23
C GLY A 361 40.81 -3.69 15.80
N LYS A 362 39.61 -4.10 15.30
CA LYS A 362 39.15 -3.81 13.92
C LYS A 362 38.20 -2.63 13.82
N LEU A 363 37.90 -1.95 14.94
CA LEU A 363 37.01 -0.81 14.96
C LEU A 363 37.78 0.49 14.81
N ASP A 364 37.65 1.12 13.66
CA ASP A 364 38.26 2.43 13.38
C ASP A 364 37.47 3.59 14.03
N ARG A 365 37.86 4.83 13.78
CA ARG A 365 37.20 6.02 14.29
C ARG A 365 35.74 6.11 13.83
N ALA A 366 35.49 5.79 12.56
CA ALA A 366 34.14 5.82 11.99
C ALA A 366 33.25 4.73 12.61
N GLY A 367 33.79 3.52 12.78
CA GLY A 367 33.10 2.42 13.45
C GLY A 367 32.79 2.70 14.92
N ASN A 368 33.71 3.37 15.65
CA ASN A 368 33.43 3.80 17.04
C ASN A 368 32.29 4.83 17.12
N MET A 369 32.25 5.77 16.17
CA MET A 369 31.13 6.72 16.09
C MET A 369 29.81 6.00 15.79
N GLU A 370 29.82 5.07 14.83
CA GLU A 370 28.62 4.29 14.49
C GLU A 370 28.13 3.44 15.66
N ALA A 371 29.03 2.79 16.40
CA ALA A 371 28.71 2.05 17.63
C ALA A 371 28.02 2.94 18.66
N SER A 372 28.49 4.18 18.84
CA SER A 372 27.84 5.16 19.74
C SER A 372 26.45 5.56 19.29
N ILE A 373 26.24 5.69 17.96
CA ILE A 373 24.90 5.96 17.38
C ILE A 373 23.97 4.78 17.64
N ILE A 374 24.42 3.55 17.41
CA ILE A 374 23.66 2.31 17.67
C ILE A 374 23.23 2.24 19.11
N ASP A 375 24.15 2.48 20.08
CA ASP A 375 23.86 2.46 21.51
C ASP A 375 22.82 3.52 21.91
N SER A 376 22.96 4.72 21.39
CA SER A 376 22.02 5.80 21.65
C SER A 376 20.62 5.46 21.10
N ARG A 377 20.57 4.92 19.89
CA ARG A 377 19.32 4.55 19.23
C ARG A 377 18.61 3.41 19.95
N LEU A 378 19.36 2.38 20.37
CA LEU A 378 18.83 1.26 21.14
C LEU A 378 18.19 1.74 22.44
N ARG A 379 18.88 2.56 23.23
CA ARG A 379 18.35 3.12 24.47
C ARG A 379 17.06 3.93 24.23
N SER A 380 17.02 4.71 23.14
CA SER A 380 15.83 5.50 22.78
C SER A 380 14.63 4.60 22.49
N LEU A 381 14.80 3.54 21.69
CA LEU A 381 13.71 2.62 21.35
C LEU A 381 13.25 1.79 22.55
N GLU A 382 14.16 1.32 23.40
CA GLU A 382 13.81 0.58 24.61
C GLU A 382 13.04 1.46 25.62
N ARG A 383 13.33 2.76 25.67
CA ARG A 383 12.56 3.72 26.47
C ARG A 383 11.16 3.89 25.91
N LEU A 384 11.04 4.19 24.61
CA LEU A 384 9.76 4.35 23.94
C LEU A 384 8.87 3.11 24.14
N ARG A 385 9.42 1.93 23.97
CA ARG A 385 8.69 0.67 24.16
C ARG A 385 8.19 0.53 25.61
N ARG A 386 9.00 0.89 26.61
CA ARG A 386 8.56 0.87 28.02
C ARG A 386 7.41 1.82 28.29
N GLU A 387 7.47 3.04 27.70
CA GLU A 387 6.40 4.03 27.81
C GLU A 387 5.09 3.54 27.18
N LEU A 388 5.15 2.89 26.03
CA LEU A 388 3.99 2.34 25.34
C LEU A 388 3.35 1.13 26.06
N LEU A 389 4.13 0.40 26.85
CA LEU A 389 3.64 -0.78 27.61
C LEU A 389 3.13 -0.41 29.01
N GLN A 390 3.27 0.84 29.46
CA GLN A 390 2.68 1.26 30.74
C GLN A 390 1.16 1.42 30.56
N PRO A 391 0.33 0.75 31.37
CA PRO A 391 -1.11 1.01 31.36
C PRO A 391 -1.38 2.44 31.82
N TYR A 392 -2.30 3.11 31.13
CA TYR A 392 -2.86 4.41 31.53
C TYR A 392 -3.64 4.28 32.84
#